data_3f3202689a17db19ba5bcc3c40468a82
#
_entry.id   3f3202689a17db19ba5bcc3c40468a82
#
_cell.length_a   1.000
_cell.length_b   1.000
_cell.length_c   1.000
_cell.angle_alpha   90.00
_cell.angle_beta   90.00
_cell.angle_gamma   90.00
#
_symmetry.space_group_name_H-M   'P 1'
#
loop_
_entity.id
_entity.type
_entity.pdbx_description
1 polymer ?
#
loop_
_entity_poly.entity_id
_entity_poly.type
_entity_poly.pdbx_seq_one_letter_code
_entity_poly.pdbx_strand_id
1 'polypeptide(L)'
;LKGNINSTSREDVAKRIGKYNETYYYGPSVWKRSSVYAGLEESLAQMKVGGARKVIIPGWLTSKDRYSTQQEYLDKVTGKNAIYEFEVVEAINDISKWEIDSIGRYVEANCEGMSAKDSVKLGFYYLSRGVPQDSKAFDSDTTIYINYTGRLLDGRVFDTTIKDTAVMYGIYSSKNKYTPKEVKYYKDDYNQITLAGNKVIDGFSYTIHKMKPYEKASGIFISEYGYSSSGTGNTIPPYAALRFDIEIVDKP
;
A
#
# COMPACT_ATOMS: atom_id res chain seq x y z
N LEU A 1 -34.12 -7.24 -7.78
CA LEU A 1 -33.09 -6.39 -8.37
C LEU A 1 -31.94 -7.28 -8.82
N LYS A 2 -31.81 -7.56 -10.11
CA LYS A 2 -30.63 -8.15 -10.73
C LYS A 2 -29.67 -6.99 -11.04
N GLY A 3 -28.77 -6.65 -10.12
CA GLY A 3 -27.73 -5.65 -10.35
C GLY A 3 -26.46 -6.28 -10.92
N ASN A 4 -25.79 -5.60 -11.84
CA ASN A 4 -24.46 -5.99 -12.25
C ASN A 4 -23.46 -5.67 -11.11
N ILE A 5 -22.54 -6.59 -10.84
CA ILE A 5 -21.45 -6.35 -9.88
C ILE A 5 -20.47 -5.38 -10.54
N ASN A 6 -20.31 -4.19 -9.95
CA ASN A 6 -19.39 -3.17 -10.45
C ASN A 6 -17.96 -3.43 -10.02
N SER A 7 -17.76 -3.77 -8.74
CA SER A 7 -16.47 -4.08 -8.16
C SER A 7 -16.63 -5.10 -7.03
N THR A 8 -15.56 -5.77 -6.68
CA THR A 8 -15.51 -6.73 -5.58
C THR A 8 -14.08 -6.81 -5.02
N SER A 9 -13.94 -6.98 -3.71
CA SER A 9 -12.69 -7.32 -3.04
C SER A 9 -12.45 -8.83 -2.94
N ARG A 10 -13.34 -9.66 -3.51
CA ARG A 10 -13.24 -11.11 -3.49
C ARG A 10 -12.74 -11.62 -4.84
N GLU A 11 -11.60 -12.28 -4.83
CA GLU A 11 -10.96 -12.81 -6.03
C GLU A 11 -11.83 -13.85 -6.76
N ASP A 12 -12.45 -14.78 -6.02
CA ASP A 12 -13.33 -15.80 -6.56
C ASP A 12 -14.54 -15.19 -7.30
N VAL A 13 -15.08 -14.10 -6.76
CA VAL A 13 -16.18 -13.37 -7.40
C VAL A 13 -15.68 -12.64 -8.64
N ALA A 14 -14.53 -11.97 -8.57
CA ALA A 14 -13.95 -11.26 -9.71
C ALA A 14 -13.70 -12.21 -10.90
N LYS A 15 -13.15 -13.40 -10.64
CA LYS A 15 -12.95 -14.45 -11.66
C LYS A 15 -14.27 -14.91 -12.26
N ARG A 16 -15.26 -15.17 -11.43
CA ARG A 16 -16.58 -15.68 -11.86
C ARG A 16 -17.35 -14.68 -12.74
N ILE A 17 -17.18 -13.37 -12.52
CA ILE A 17 -17.84 -12.31 -13.31
C ILE A 17 -16.98 -11.79 -14.47
N GLY A 18 -15.80 -12.38 -14.73
CA GLY A 18 -14.89 -11.96 -15.81
C GLY A 18 -14.23 -10.60 -15.61
N LYS A 19 -14.09 -10.15 -14.35
CA LYS A 19 -13.43 -8.86 -13.98
C LYS A 19 -12.13 -9.05 -13.19
N TYR A 20 -11.62 -10.25 -13.15
CA TYR A 20 -10.36 -10.54 -12.49
C TYR A 20 -9.19 -9.84 -13.20
N ASN A 21 -8.30 -9.27 -12.42
CA ASN A 21 -7.03 -8.73 -12.88
C ASN A 21 -5.94 -9.14 -11.87
N GLU A 22 -4.91 -9.80 -12.33
CA GLU A 22 -3.83 -10.34 -11.49
C GLU A 22 -3.04 -9.26 -10.74
N THR A 23 -3.04 -8.01 -11.25
CA THR A 23 -2.37 -6.89 -10.60
C THR A 23 -3.20 -6.24 -9.47
N TYR A 24 -4.49 -6.61 -9.33
CA TYR A 24 -5.37 -6.02 -8.34
C TYR A 24 -5.24 -6.70 -6.98
N TYR A 25 -5.38 -5.91 -5.94
CA TYR A 25 -5.51 -6.43 -4.59
C TYR A 25 -6.93 -6.96 -4.35
N TYR A 26 -7.03 -8.21 -3.94
CA TYR A 26 -8.28 -8.83 -3.49
C TYR A 26 -8.12 -9.22 -2.02
N GLY A 27 -8.85 -8.54 -1.15
CA GLY A 27 -8.77 -8.76 0.28
C GLY A 27 -9.52 -7.68 1.08
N PRO A 28 -9.45 -7.73 2.40
CA PRO A 28 -10.01 -6.71 3.26
C PRO A 28 -9.38 -5.34 3.00
N SER A 29 -10.18 -4.28 3.10
CA SER A 29 -9.73 -2.91 2.96
C SER A 29 -10.18 -2.10 4.17
N VAL A 30 -9.32 -1.24 4.69
CA VAL A 30 -9.64 -0.38 5.81
C VAL A 30 -10.53 0.78 5.35
N TRP A 31 -11.69 0.94 5.98
CA TRP A 31 -12.60 2.05 5.77
C TRP A 31 -12.67 2.92 7.01
N LYS A 32 -12.24 4.16 6.91
CA LYS A 32 -12.43 5.13 7.98
C LYS A 32 -13.87 5.62 7.99
N ARG A 33 -14.55 5.55 9.13
CA ARG A 33 -15.96 5.91 9.30
C ARG A 33 -16.31 7.27 8.67
N SER A 34 -15.49 8.28 8.91
CA SER A 34 -15.72 9.65 8.39
C SER A 34 -15.44 9.83 6.90
N SER A 35 -14.86 8.85 6.20
CA SER A 35 -14.48 8.95 4.78
C SER A 35 -15.35 8.13 3.84
N VAL A 36 -16.32 7.39 4.37
CA VAL A 36 -17.31 6.65 3.57
C VAL A 36 -18.59 7.45 3.36
N TYR A 37 -19.42 7.04 2.41
CA TYR A 37 -20.73 7.65 2.18
C TYR A 37 -21.63 7.56 3.41
N ALA A 38 -22.54 8.53 3.58
CA ALA A 38 -23.47 8.56 4.69
C ALA A 38 -24.25 7.24 4.84
N GLY A 39 -24.77 6.69 3.75
CA GLY A 39 -25.49 5.43 3.76
C GLY A 39 -24.62 4.21 4.11
N LEU A 40 -23.31 4.22 3.77
CA LEU A 40 -22.40 3.16 4.21
C LEU A 40 -22.10 3.28 5.70
N GLU A 41 -21.87 4.50 6.21
CA GLU A 41 -21.64 4.71 7.63
C GLU A 41 -22.83 4.22 8.48
N GLU A 42 -24.05 4.56 8.08
CA GLU A 42 -25.26 4.07 8.70
C GLU A 42 -25.39 2.55 8.61
N SER A 43 -25.06 1.99 7.44
CA SER A 43 -25.13 0.54 7.23
C SER A 43 -24.12 -0.26 8.04
N LEU A 44 -22.97 0.32 8.37
CA LEU A 44 -21.93 -0.30 9.21
C LEU A 44 -22.20 -0.12 10.70
N ALA A 45 -23.07 0.84 11.08
CA ALA A 45 -23.42 1.07 12.46
C ALA A 45 -23.95 -0.20 13.12
N GLN A 46 -23.51 -0.45 14.35
CA GLN A 46 -23.91 -1.60 15.19
C GLN A 46 -23.54 -2.99 14.61
N MET A 47 -22.76 -3.08 13.52
CA MET A 47 -22.23 -4.35 13.08
C MET A 47 -21.14 -4.84 14.03
N LYS A 48 -21.11 -6.16 14.22
CA LYS A 48 -20.04 -6.84 14.97
C LYS A 48 -19.01 -7.43 14.01
N VAL A 49 -17.80 -7.65 14.48
CA VAL A 49 -16.78 -8.40 13.75
C VAL A 49 -17.32 -9.80 13.42
N GLY A 50 -17.08 -10.27 12.21
CA GLY A 50 -17.65 -11.48 11.62
C GLY A 50 -19.07 -11.31 11.09
N GLY A 51 -19.69 -10.15 11.27
CA GLY A 51 -21.02 -9.87 10.76
C GLY A 51 -21.00 -9.53 9.26
N ALA A 52 -21.92 -10.15 8.49
CA ALA A 52 -22.14 -9.84 7.09
C ALA A 52 -23.48 -9.12 6.89
N ARG A 53 -23.53 -8.21 5.93
CA ARG A 53 -24.75 -7.44 5.63
C ARG A 53 -24.86 -7.15 4.13
N LYS A 54 -26.08 -7.25 3.61
CA LYS A 54 -26.47 -6.74 2.29
C LYS A 54 -27.37 -5.54 2.50
N VAL A 55 -27.04 -4.42 1.84
CA VAL A 55 -27.81 -3.18 1.97
C VAL A 55 -28.10 -2.57 0.61
N ILE A 56 -29.21 -1.85 0.54
CA ILE A 56 -29.57 -0.98 -0.60
C ILE A 56 -29.44 0.45 -0.09
N ILE A 57 -28.50 1.19 -0.65
CA ILE A 57 -28.26 2.60 -0.32
C ILE A 57 -28.94 3.47 -1.35
N PRO A 58 -29.92 4.30 -0.98
CA PRO A 58 -30.52 5.26 -1.88
C PRO A 58 -29.48 6.24 -2.44
N GLY A 59 -29.67 6.69 -3.67
CA GLY A 59 -28.75 7.59 -4.35
C GLY A 59 -28.43 8.85 -3.57
N TRP A 60 -29.42 9.39 -2.86
CA TRP A 60 -29.26 10.59 -2.03
C TRP A 60 -28.38 10.37 -0.76
N LEU A 61 -28.07 9.14 -0.37
CA LEU A 61 -27.10 8.82 0.71
C LEU A 61 -25.69 8.46 0.20
N THR A 62 -25.41 8.67 -1.09
CA THR A 62 -24.11 8.34 -1.69
C THR A 62 -23.10 9.52 -1.66
N SER A 63 -23.34 10.55 -0.84
CA SER A 63 -22.39 11.64 -0.58
C SER A 63 -21.47 11.33 0.60
N LYS A 64 -20.24 11.82 0.53
CA LYS A 64 -19.30 11.90 1.66
C LYS A 64 -19.60 13.13 2.55
N ASP A 65 -20.24 14.14 2.00
CA ASP A 65 -20.69 15.30 2.79
C ASP A 65 -21.81 14.88 3.75
N ARG A 66 -21.91 15.59 4.84
CA ARG A 66 -22.94 15.38 5.86
C ARG A 66 -23.86 16.58 5.91
N TYR A 67 -25.15 16.32 5.81
CA TYR A 67 -26.21 17.31 5.88
C TYR A 67 -27.08 17.07 7.12
N SER A 68 -27.72 18.13 7.61
CA SER A 68 -28.46 18.08 8.85
C SER A 68 -29.84 17.46 8.70
N THR A 69 -30.42 17.51 7.51
CA THR A 69 -31.78 17.02 7.23
C THR A 69 -31.82 16.12 5.99
N GLN A 70 -32.82 15.24 5.95
CA GLN A 70 -33.08 14.42 4.78
C GLN A 70 -33.35 15.27 3.53
N GLN A 71 -34.06 16.38 3.68
CA GLN A 71 -34.37 17.27 2.56
C GLN A 71 -33.11 17.84 1.91
N GLU A 72 -32.13 18.26 2.74
CA GLU A 72 -30.85 18.74 2.22
C GLU A 72 -30.10 17.66 1.41
N TYR A 73 -30.15 16.39 1.84
CA TYR A 73 -29.58 15.30 1.06
C TYR A 73 -30.29 15.13 -0.28
N LEU A 74 -31.62 15.15 -0.27
CA LEU A 74 -32.42 15.00 -1.48
C LEU A 74 -32.18 16.14 -2.47
N ASP A 75 -31.98 17.36 -2.00
CA ASP A 75 -31.77 18.54 -2.84
C ASP A 75 -30.36 18.64 -3.41
N LYS A 76 -29.35 18.13 -2.66
CA LYS A 76 -27.92 18.35 -2.99
C LYS A 76 -27.22 17.13 -3.57
N VAL A 77 -27.77 15.92 -3.39
CA VAL A 77 -27.11 14.69 -3.81
C VAL A 77 -27.84 14.00 -4.95
N THR A 78 -27.20 13.92 -6.10
CA THR A 78 -27.72 13.29 -7.33
C THR A 78 -27.05 11.95 -7.62
N GLY A 79 -27.05 11.05 -6.65
CA GLY A 79 -26.47 9.73 -6.79
C GLY A 79 -27.43 8.68 -7.37
N LYS A 80 -26.89 7.52 -7.75
CA LYS A 80 -27.67 6.34 -8.10
C LYS A 80 -27.79 5.40 -6.91
N ASN A 81 -28.91 4.69 -6.80
CA ASN A 81 -29.06 3.62 -5.81
C ASN A 81 -27.96 2.56 -5.99
N ALA A 82 -27.36 2.15 -4.89
CA ALA A 82 -26.28 1.16 -4.88
C ALA A 82 -26.62 0.00 -3.95
N ILE A 83 -26.20 -1.20 -4.32
CA ILE A 83 -26.28 -2.39 -3.49
C ILE A 83 -24.88 -2.73 -3.04
N TYR A 84 -24.70 -2.87 -1.72
CA TYR A 84 -23.47 -3.34 -1.11
C TYR A 84 -23.68 -4.65 -0.37
N GLU A 85 -22.73 -5.54 -0.52
CA GLU A 85 -22.60 -6.75 0.30
C GLU A 85 -21.21 -6.69 0.94
N PHE A 86 -21.13 -6.71 2.26
CA PHE A 86 -19.87 -6.61 2.99
C PHE A 86 -19.90 -7.43 4.27
N GLU A 87 -18.71 -7.77 4.73
CA GLU A 87 -18.43 -8.43 5.99
C GLU A 87 -17.41 -7.59 6.77
N VAL A 88 -17.63 -7.43 8.07
CA VAL A 88 -16.68 -6.76 8.96
C VAL A 88 -15.71 -7.79 9.49
N VAL A 89 -14.48 -7.78 8.98
CA VAL A 89 -13.43 -8.74 9.41
C VAL A 89 -12.69 -8.27 10.65
N GLU A 90 -12.59 -6.96 10.87
CA GLU A 90 -11.91 -6.36 12.03
C GLU A 90 -12.48 -4.97 12.32
N ALA A 91 -12.40 -4.52 13.59
CA ALA A 91 -12.74 -3.18 14.03
C ALA A 91 -11.51 -2.54 14.67
N ILE A 92 -11.00 -1.46 14.03
CA ILE A 92 -9.76 -0.80 14.43
C ILE A 92 -10.10 0.55 15.03
N ASN A 93 -9.73 0.76 16.30
CA ASN A 93 -9.96 2.03 17.02
C ASN A 93 -8.81 3.03 16.80
N ASP A 94 -7.57 2.52 16.73
CA ASP A 94 -6.36 3.30 16.51
C ASP A 94 -5.60 2.69 15.33
N ILE A 95 -5.71 3.32 14.17
CA ILE A 95 -5.10 2.81 12.93
C ILE A 95 -3.57 2.86 13.01
N SER A 96 -2.99 3.89 13.62
CA SER A 96 -1.53 4.02 13.72
C SER A 96 -0.95 2.93 14.61
N LYS A 97 -1.56 2.68 15.75
CA LYS A 97 -1.16 1.58 16.62
C LYS A 97 -1.33 0.22 15.93
N TRP A 98 -2.44 0.01 15.23
CA TRP A 98 -2.70 -1.23 14.50
C TRP A 98 -1.65 -1.50 13.42
N GLU A 99 -1.25 -0.47 12.64
CA GLU A 99 -0.20 -0.60 11.63
C GLU A 99 1.15 -0.93 12.27
N ILE A 100 1.52 -0.23 13.36
CA ILE A 100 2.78 -0.47 14.08
C ILE A 100 2.83 -1.88 14.65
N ASP A 101 1.76 -2.32 15.31
CA ASP A 101 1.68 -3.68 15.87
C ASP A 101 1.71 -4.75 14.75
N SER A 102 1.09 -4.47 13.61
CA SER A 102 1.04 -5.39 12.47
C SER A 102 2.41 -5.54 11.79
N ILE A 103 3.11 -4.43 11.59
CA ILE A 103 4.47 -4.46 11.00
C ILE A 103 5.47 -5.09 11.96
N GLY A 104 5.33 -4.87 13.28
CA GLY A 104 6.15 -5.53 14.30
C GLY A 104 6.01 -7.05 14.24
N ARG A 105 4.78 -7.56 14.22
CA ARG A 105 4.51 -9.01 14.06
C ARG A 105 5.07 -9.56 12.74
N TYR A 106 4.94 -8.80 11.65
CA TYR A 106 5.51 -9.21 10.36
C TYR A 106 7.04 -9.34 10.42
N VAL A 107 7.71 -8.36 11.00
CA VAL A 107 9.18 -8.35 11.13
C VAL A 107 9.65 -9.53 11.97
N GLU A 108 9.03 -9.79 13.12
CA GLU A 108 9.35 -10.94 13.99
C GLU A 108 9.17 -12.29 13.29
N ALA A 109 8.15 -12.40 12.44
CA ALA A 109 7.84 -13.66 11.75
C ALA A 109 8.65 -13.88 10.46
N ASN A 110 9.13 -12.81 9.80
CA ASN A 110 9.66 -12.88 8.42
C ASN A 110 11.07 -12.31 8.25
N CYS A 111 11.64 -11.69 9.29
CA CYS A 111 12.97 -11.08 9.24
C CYS A 111 13.84 -11.69 10.35
N GLU A 112 14.65 -12.67 9.98
CA GLU A 112 15.52 -13.39 10.93
C GLU A 112 16.40 -12.42 11.74
N GLY A 113 16.43 -12.61 13.06
CA GLY A 113 17.19 -11.78 13.98
C GLY A 113 16.62 -10.40 14.27
N MET A 114 15.43 -10.05 13.74
CA MET A 114 14.76 -8.78 14.04
C MET A 114 13.53 -8.97 14.93
N SER A 115 13.22 -7.93 15.69
CA SER A 115 12.03 -7.85 16.54
C SER A 115 11.31 -6.50 16.37
N ALA A 116 10.14 -6.36 16.98
CA ALA A 116 9.41 -5.10 16.99
C ALA A 116 10.21 -3.91 17.58
N LYS A 117 11.24 -4.20 18.39
CA LYS A 117 12.12 -3.18 19.01
C LYS A 117 13.19 -2.63 18.06
N ASP A 118 13.45 -3.31 16.94
CA ASP A 118 14.50 -2.91 15.99
C ASP A 118 14.02 -1.85 14.97
N SER A 119 12.92 -1.18 15.29
CA SER A 119 12.40 -0.04 14.56
C SER A 119 13.44 1.11 14.57
N VAL A 120 13.84 1.58 13.39
CA VAL A 120 14.81 2.68 13.22
C VAL A 120 14.15 4.03 13.54
N LYS A 121 12.88 4.14 13.23
CA LYS A 121 11.93 5.16 13.68
C LYS A 121 10.56 4.55 13.73
N LEU A 122 9.60 5.20 14.37
CA LEU A 122 8.28 4.66 14.60
C LEU A 122 7.64 4.10 13.32
N GLY A 123 7.39 2.79 13.29
CA GLY A 123 6.80 2.12 12.14
C GLY A 123 7.70 2.01 10.90
N PHE A 124 9.01 2.17 11.04
CA PHE A 124 9.97 1.96 9.96
C PHE A 124 11.09 1.03 10.40
N TYR A 125 11.35 0.01 9.60
CA TYR A 125 12.41 -0.97 9.81
C TYR A 125 13.38 -0.98 8.62
N TYR A 126 14.66 -1.11 8.92
CA TYR A 126 15.71 -1.26 7.92
C TYR A 126 16.45 -2.56 8.16
N LEU A 127 16.42 -3.44 7.18
CA LEU A 127 17.11 -4.73 7.21
C LEU A 127 18.21 -4.73 6.15
N SER A 128 19.48 -4.65 6.58
CA SER A 128 20.62 -4.91 5.71
C SER A 128 20.66 -6.40 5.37
N ARG A 129 20.76 -6.73 4.09
CA ARG A 129 20.77 -8.11 3.57
C ARG A 129 22.12 -8.50 2.96
N GLY A 130 23.05 -7.60 3.02
CA GLY A 130 24.41 -7.79 2.54
C GLY A 130 25.02 -6.48 2.10
N VAL A 131 26.15 -6.16 2.66
CA VAL A 131 26.95 -5.01 2.32
C VAL A 131 28.37 -5.49 2.02
N PRO A 132 29.06 -4.98 0.97
CA PRO A 132 30.46 -5.32 0.71
C PRO A 132 31.33 -4.97 1.91
N GLN A 133 32.37 -5.79 2.12
CA GLN A 133 33.37 -5.53 3.13
C GLN A 133 33.97 -4.13 2.90
N ASP A 134 34.20 -3.37 3.98
CA ASP A 134 34.76 -2.01 3.97
C ASP A 134 33.91 -0.94 3.26
N SER A 135 32.65 -1.22 2.92
CA SER A 135 31.76 -0.24 2.33
C SER A 135 31.44 0.87 3.34
N LYS A 136 31.73 2.13 2.98
CA LYS A 136 31.42 3.33 3.76
C LYS A 136 30.14 3.98 3.22
N ALA A 137 29.45 4.73 4.08
CA ALA A 137 28.32 5.54 3.64
C ALA A 137 28.76 6.54 2.55
N PHE A 138 27.79 6.98 1.73
CA PHE A 138 28.03 8.04 0.77
C PHE A 138 28.43 9.34 1.52
N ASP A 139 29.51 9.97 1.06
CA ASP A 139 30.09 11.18 1.67
C ASP A 139 29.66 12.47 0.97
N SER A 140 29.00 12.36 -0.16
CA SER A 140 28.50 13.47 -0.98
C SER A 140 27.25 13.09 -1.76
N ASP A 141 26.58 14.09 -2.34
CA ASP A 141 25.52 13.89 -3.31
C ASP A 141 26.04 13.14 -4.53
N THR A 142 25.28 12.18 -5.00
CA THR A 142 25.73 11.33 -6.10
C THR A 142 24.58 10.75 -6.91
N THR A 143 24.92 10.10 -8.00
CA THR A 143 23.98 9.31 -8.80
C THR A 143 24.29 7.84 -8.62
N ILE A 144 23.29 7.07 -8.24
CA ILE A 144 23.38 5.62 -8.09
C ILE A 144 22.36 4.93 -8.98
N TYR A 145 22.53 3.63 -9.20
CA TYR A 145 21.58 2.79 -9.94
C TYR A 145 21.09 1.68 -9.04
N ILE A 146 19.80 1.40 -9.08
CA ILE A 146 19.18 0.40 -8.22
C ILE A 146 18.30 -0.57 -8.98
N ASN A 147 18.28 -1.81 -8.52
CA ASN A 147 17.15 -2.71 -8.71
C ASN A 147 16.28 -2.71 -7.46
N TYR A 148 14.98 -2.83 -7.63
CA TYR A 148 14.07 -2.96 -6.49
C TYR A 148 12.88 -3.86 -6.79
N THR A 149 12.25 -4.33 -5.72
CA THR A 149 10.96 -5.01 -5.73
C THR A 149 10.12 -4.47 -4.57
N GLY A 150 8.97 -3.89 -4.90
CA GLY A 150 7.97 -3.42 -3.93
C GLY A 150 6.89 -4.48 -3.72
N ARG A 151 6.55 -4.72 -2.45
CA ARG A 151 5.54 -5.71 -2.07
C ARG A 151 4.71 -5.31 -0.86
N LEU A 152 3.49 -5.84 -0.80
CA LEU A 152 2.67 -5.83 0.40
C LEU A 152 3.22 -6.84 1.43
N LEU A 153 2.79 -6.75 2.68
CA LEU A 153 3.25 -7.68 3.73
C LEU A 153 2.70 -9.09 3.57
N ASP A 154 1.67 -9.31 2.75
CA ASP A 154 1.18 -10.64 2.36
C ASP A 154 2.06 -11.32 1.30
N GLY A 155 3.13 -10.65 0.84
CA GLY A 155 4.08 -11.13 -0.16
C GLY A 155 3.73 -10.75 -1.60
N ARG A 156 2.57 -10.17 -1.87
CA ARG A 156 2.14 -9.71 -3.20
C ARG A 156 3.08 -8.63 -3.71
N VAL A 157 3.70 -8.85 -4.86
CA VAL A 157 4.55 -7.87 -5.55
C VAL A 157 3.67 -6.95 -6.38
N PHE A 158 3.86 -5.64 -6.22
CA PHE A 158 3.12 -4.62 -6.97
C PHE A 158 3.99 -3.85 -7.97
N ASP A 159 5.31 -3.84 -7.79
CA ASP A 159 6.24 -3.16 -8.67
C ASP A 159 7.64 -3.76 -8.58
N THR A 160 8.38 -3.80 -9.70
CA THR A 160 9.76 -4.27 -9.72
C THR A 160 10.50 -3.79 -10.98
N THR A 161 11.81 -3.61 -10.86
CA THR A 161 12.72 -3.37 -12.00
C THR A 161 13.25 -4.67 -12.60
N ILE A 162 12.97 -5.83 -12.02
CA ILE A 162 13.54 -7.12 -12.39
C ILE A 162 12.51 -7.91 -13.21
N LYS A 163 12.85 -8.19 -14.48
CA LYS A 163 11.95 -8.85 -15.43
C LYS A 163 11.46 -10.22 -14.94
N ASP A 164 12.38 -11.06 -14.46
CA ASP A 164 12.02 -12.41 -14.02
C ASP A 164 11.09 -12.38 -12.80
N THR A 165 11.30 -11.42 -11.89
CA THR A 165 10.39 -11.17 -10.77
C THR A 165 9.01 -10.73 -11.27
N ALA A 166 8.96 -9.82 -12.25
CA ALA A 166 7.69 -9.37 -12.83
C ALA A 166 6.91 -10.53 -13.46
N VAL A 167 7.59 -11.41 -14.20
CA VAL A 167 6.99 -12.62 -14.78
C VAL A 167 6.50 -13.59 -13.70
N MET A 168 7.35 -13.86 -12.70
CA MET A 168 7.03 -14.80 -11.61
C MET A 168 5.78 -14.39 -10.83
N TYR A 169 5.60 -13.09 -10.62
CA TYR A 169 4.47 -12.55 -9.84
C TYR A 169 3.30 -12.04 -10.70
N GLY A 170 3.27 -12.33 -12.01
CA GLY A 170 2.15 -12.00 -12.88
C GLY A 170 1.96 -10.50 -13.18
N ILE A 171 2.95 -9.65 -12.89
CA ILE A 171 2.90 -8.20 -13.13
C ILE A 171 3.73 -7.74 -14.33
N TYR A 172 4.18 -8.69 -15.17
CA TYR A 172 4.95 -8.35 -16.36
C TYR A 172 4.14 -7.55 -17.38
N SER A 173 4.73 -6.49 -17.90
CA SER A 173 4.20 -5.71 -19.00
C SER A 173 5.28 -5.43 -20.04
N SER A 174 5.00 -5.71 -21.30
CA SER A 174 5.92 -5.40 -22.41
C SER A 174 6.15 -3.89 -22.60
N LYS A 175 5.32 -3.04 -21.99
CA LYS A 175 5.45 -1.58 -21.99
C LYS A 175 6.51 -1.08 -21.00
N ASN A 176 6.86 -1.90 -20.01
CA ASN A 176 7.81 -1.54 -18.96
C ASN A 176 9.24 -1.92 -19.35
N LYS A 177 10.18 -1.05 -19.01
CA LYS A 177 11.62 -1.36 -19.11
C LYS A 177 12.10 -1.91 -17.78
N TYR A 178 12.51 -3.18 -17.79
CA TYR A 178 13.05 -3.87 -16.62
C TYR A 178 14.58 -3.74 -16.61
N THR A 179 15.05 -2.62 -16.13
CA THR A 179 16.48 -2.29 -16.01
C THR A 179 16.69 -1.48 -14.72
N PRO A 180 17.90 -1.47 -14.17
CA PRO A 180 18.22 -0.60 -13.04
C PRO A 180 17.78 0.84 -13.28
N LYS A 181 17.28 1.47 -12.26
CA LYS A 181 16.78 2.86 -12.29
C LYS A 181 17.80 3.81 -11.69
N GLU A 182 17.96 4.96 -12.34
CA GLU A 182 18.75 6.05 -11.83
C GLU A 182 18.11 6.68 -10.60
N VAL A 183 18.90 6.88 -9.57
CA VAL A 183 18.54 7.61 -8.35
C VAL A 183 19.49 8.78 -8.16
N LYS A 184 18.95 9.96 -7.99
CA LYS A 184 19.70 11.10 -7.48
C LYS A 184 19.70 11.02 -5.95
N TYR A 185 20.84 10.69 -5.39
CA TYR A 185 21.05 10.56 -3.95
C TYR A 185 21.53 11.90 -3.38
N TYR A 186 20.93 12.31 -2.27
CA TYR A 186 21.30 13.51 -1.51
C TYR A 186 21.70 13.11 -0.10
N LYS A 187 22.94 13.44 0.29
CA LYS A 187 23.56 13.01 1.54
C LYS A 187 22.82 13.54 2.77
N ASP A 188 22.44 14.80 2.76
CA ASP A 188 21.93 15.50 3.94
C ASP A 188 20.40 15.57 3.99
N ASP A 189 19.69 15.22 2.90
CA ASP A 189 18.23 15.29 2.84
C ASP A 189 17.61 14.18 1.98
N TYR A 190 17.10 13.15 2.62
CA TYR A 190 16.43 12.04 1.93
C TYR A 190 15.16 12.47 1.18
N ASN A 191 14.54 13.61 1.56
CA ASN A 191 13.33 14.08 0.89
C ASN A 191 13.59 14.61 -0.53
N GLN A 192 14.85 14.89 -0.86
CA GLN A 192 15.27 15.32 -2.20
C GLN A 192 15.59 14.13 -3.11
N ILE A 193 15.71 12.91 -2.57
CA ILE A 193 16.00 11.71 -3.36
C ILE A 193 14.91 11.51 -4.43
N THR A 194 15.34 11.32 -5.67
CA THR A 194 14.43 11.06 -6.79
C THR A 194 14.80 9.77 -7.51
N LEU A 195 13.79 9.10 -8.07
CA LEU A 195 13.94 7.90 -8.92
C LEU A 195 13.55 8.27 -10.35
N ALA A 196 14.47 8.14 -11.29
CA ALA A 196 14.28 8.53 -12.69
C ALA A 196 13.69 9.95 -12.83
N GLY A 197 14.16 10.88 -12.00
CA GLY A 197 13.72 12.29 -11.99
C GLY A 197 12.41 12.58 -11.25
N ASN A 198 11.74 11.58 -10.69
CA ASN A 198 10.47 11.77 -9.98
C ASN A 198 10.66 11.62 -8.45
N LYS A 199 9.90 12.40 -7.68
CA LYS A 199 9.81 12.22 -6.24
C LYS A 199 9.23 10.85 -5.93
N VAL A 200 9.78 10.19 -4.90
CA VAL A 200 9.32 8.89 -4.40
C VAL A 200 8.67 9.05 -3.02
N ILE A 201 8.02 7.98 -2.55
CA ILE A 201 7.44 7.94 -1.20
C ILE A 201 8.54 7.95 -0.14
N ASP A 202 8.26 8.53 1.01
CA ASP A 202 9.26 8.79 2.07
C ASP A 202 9.93 7.52 2.58
N GLY A 203 9.20 6.41 2.71
CA GLY A 203 9.79 5.14 3.14
C GLY A 203 10.80 4.58 2.14
N PHE A 204 10.58 4.78 0.84
CA PHE A 204 11.52 4.35 -0.20
C PHE A 204 12.78 5.20 -0.20
N SER A 205 12.64 6.54 -0.20
CA SER A 205 13.79 7.45 -0.17
C SER A 205 14.60 7.30 1.12
N TYR A 206 13.94 7.13 2.26
CA TYR A 206 14.63 6.92 3.54
C TYR A 206 15.35 5.56 3.58
N THR A 207 14.83 4.53 2.94
CA THR A 207 15.55 3.25 2.78
C THR A 207 16.83 3.46 2.02
N ILE A 208 16.79 4.11 0.85
CA ILE A 208 17.96 4.39 0.02
C ILE A 208 18.98 5.24 0.78
N HIS A 209 18.52 6.26 1.52
CA HIS A 209 19.40 7.15 2.28
C HIS A 209 20.23 6.43 3.35
N LYS A 210 19.73 5.30 3.89
CA LYS A 210 20.46 4.47 4.86
C LYS A 210 21.43 3.47 4.21
N MET A 211 21.30 3.22 2.90
CA MET A 211 22.11 2.23 2.20
C MET A 211 23.53 2.72 1.95
N LYS A 212 24.45 1.76 1.86
CA LYS A 212 25.84 1.94 1.44
C LYS A 212 26.01 1.48 -0.02
N PRO A 213 27.09 1.90 -0.70
CA PRO A 213 27.41 1.40 -2.05
C PRO A 213 27.33 -0.13 -2.15
N TYR A 214 26.65 -0.62 -3.19
CA TYR A 214 26.45 -2.04 -3.49
C TYR A 214 25.75 -2.87 -2.41
N GLU A 215 25.07 -2.21 -1.49
CA GLU A 215 24.29 -2.88 -0.46
C GLU A 215 22.98 -3.44 -1.04
N LYS A 216 22.56 -4.58 -0.46
CA LYS A 216 21.20 -5.10 -0.57
C LYS A 216 20.51 -4.87 0.76
N ALA A 217 19.37 -4.20 0.73
CA ALA A 217 18.62 -3.89 1.94
C ALA A 217 17.10 -3.97 1.71
N SER A 218 16.36 -4.10 2.80
CA SER A 218 14.90 -3.98 2.80
C SER A 218 14.47 -2.85 3.72
N GLY A 219 13.64 -1.95 3.19
CA GLY A 219 12.85 -1.01 3.98
C GLY A 219 11.45 -1.55 4.18
N ILE A 220 10.96 -1.59 5.41
CA ILE A 220 9.63 -2.07 5.77
C ILE A 220 8.97 -0.98 6.60
N PHE A 221 7.81 -0.47 6.18
CA PHE A 221 7.26 0.72 6.80
C PHE A 221 5.73 0.79 6.70
N ILE A 222 5.15 1.52 7.66
CA ILE A 222 3.71 1.79 7.71
C ILE A 222 3.27 2.70 6.57
N SER A 223 1.97 2.77 6.34
CA SER A 223 1.37 3.52 5.23
C SER A 223 1.68 5.01 5.26
N GLU A 224 1.96 5.60 6.42
CA GLU A 224 2.34 7.01 6.56
C GLU A 224 3.58 7.38 5.73
N TYR A 225 4.54 6.45 5.63
CA TYR A 225 5.72 6.60 4.77
C TYR A 225 5.50 6.11 3.33
N GLY A 226 4.30 5.66 3.02
CA GLY A 226 3.90 5.13 1.72
C GLY A 226 2.75 5.90 1.09
N TYR A 227 1.61 5.21 0.92
CA TYR A 227 0.42 5.76 0.24
C TYR A 227 -0.72 6.14 1.18
N SER A 228 -0.48 6.16 2.49
CA SER A 228 -1.39 6.60 3.55
C SER A 228 -2.80 5.99 3.45
N SER A 229 -3.82 6.79 3.74
CA SER A 229 -5.24 6.41 3.69
C SER A 229 -5.81 6.28 2.28
N SER A 230 -5.06 6.63 1.26
CA SER A 230 -5.53 6.60 -0.13
C SER A 230 -5.19 5.29 -0.83
N GLY A 231 -4.09 4.65 -0.46
CA GLY A 231 -3.54 3.56 -1.25
C GLY A 231 -3.19 4.02 -2.68
N THR A 232 -3.15 3.09 -3.62
CA THR A 232 -3.00 3.43 -5.04
C THR A 232 -3.86 2.53 -5.92
N GLY A 233 -4.91 3.11 -6.49
CA GLY A 233 -5.85 2.42 -7.36
C GLY A 233 -6.40 1.13 -6.76
N ASN A 234 -6.32 0.04 -7.54
CA ASN A 234 -6.75 -1.29 -7.09
C ASN A 234 -5.55 -2.18 -6.65
N THR A 235 -4.33 -1.65 -6.62
CA THR A 235 -3.11 -2.44 -6.41
C THR A 235 -2.64 -2.41 -4.97
N ILE A 236 -2.64 -1.23 -4.33
CA ILE A 236 -2.24 -1.04 -2.94
C ILE A 236 -3.43 -0.50 -2.16
N PRO A 237 -3.99 -1.25 -1.20
CA PRO A 237 -5.14 -0.79 -0.44
C PRO A 237 -4.79 0.37 0.51
N PRO A 238 -5.80 1.13 0.98
CA PRO A 238 -5.62 2.10 2.06
C PRO A 238 -4.94 1.51 3.29
N TYR A 239 -4.05 2.29 3.91
CA TYR A 239 -3.32 1.91 5.13
C TYR A 239 -2.48 0.64 4.98
N ALA A 240 -2.00 0.35 3.77
CA ALA A 240 -1.10 -0.78 3.54
C ALA A 240 0.33 -0.45 3.96
N ALA A 241 0.87 -1.24 4.87
CA ALA A 241 2.30 -1.27 5.12
C ALA A 241 3.02 -1.89 3.90
N LEU A 242 4.21 -1.40 3.61
CA LEU A 242 4.97 -1.78 2.42
C LEU A 242 6.35 -2.31 2.79
N ARG A 243 6.86 -3.17 1.90
CA ARG A 243 8.26 -3.60 1.91
C ARG A 243 8.88 -3.35 0.54
N PHE A 244 10.05 -2.73 0.53
CA PHE A 244 10.89 -2.62 -0.64
C PHE A 244 12.21 -3.33 -0.40
N ASP A 245 12.50 -4.30 -1.24
CA ASP A 245 13.80 -4.95 -1.35
C ASP A 245 14.60 -4.19 -2.43
N ILE A 246 15.72 -3.60 -2.07
CA ILE A 246 16.52 -2.71 -2.93
C ILE A 246 17.96 -3.23 -2.99
N GLU A 247 18.55 -3.17 -4.17
CA GLU A 247 19.96 -3.47 -4.42
C GLU A 247 20.59 -2.32 -5.21
N ILE A 248 21.69 -1.76 -4.71
CA ILE A 248 22.49 -0.77 -5.44
C ILE A 248 23.44 -1.54 -6.37
N VAL A 249 23.38 -1.20 -7.65
CA VAL A 249 24.09 -1.89 -8.74
C VAL A 249 24.87 -0.90 -9.60
N ASP A 250 25.74 -1.41 -10.47
CA ASP A 250 26.41 -0.61 -11.48
C ASP A 250 25.43 0.03 -12.48
N LYS A 251 25.88 1.09 -13.10
CA LYS A 251 25.17 1.70 -14.23
C LYS A 251 24.98 0.66 -15.33
N PRO A 252 23.73 0.48 -15.84
CA PRO A 252 23.45 -0.43 -16.95
C PRO A 252 24.06 0.02 -18.28
#